data_8179c4b3523dd1c4347145a4f787e81f
#
_entry.id   8179c4b3523dd1c4347145a4f787e81f
#
_cell.length_a   1.000
_cell.length_b   1.000
_cell.length_c   1.000
_cell.angle_alpha   90.00
_cell.angle_beta   90.00
_cell.angle_gamma   90.00
#
_symmetry.space_group_name_H-M   'P 1'
#
loop_
_entity.id
_entity.type
_entity.pdbx_description
1 polymer ?
#
loop_
_entity_poly.entity_id
_entity_poly.type
_entity_poly.pdbx_seq_one_letter_code
_entity_poly.pdbx_strand_id
1 'polypeptide(L)'
;MSSGIFHVEFRASTGDFGDGLVVVKDGTVNGGDSHYLYQGKVPSQSGEFESRFTVRKYRDGNVNIVGIDNYTLLAKGRVDYEGGTIELRGAVEEHPQLTLQLHGRKIQPVV
;
A
#
# COMPACT_ATOMS: atom_id res chain seq x y z
N MET A 1 -13.60 14.29 0.77
CA MET A 1 -12.97 14.04 -0.53
C MET A 1 -12.13 12.78 -0.45
N SER A 2 -12.26 11.95 -1.44
CA SER A 2 -11.58 10.65 -1.48
C SER A 2 -10.17 10.78 -2.06
N SER A 3 -9.38 11.69 -1.50
CA SER A 3 -8.03 11.93 -1.97
C SER A 3 -7.12 12.35 -0.83
N GLY A 4 -5.84 12.21 -1.04
CA GLY A 4 -4.84 12.66 -0.10
C GLY A 4 -3.49 12.04 -0.37
N ILE A 5 -2.47 12.61 0.26
CA ILE A 5 -1.13 12.02 0.31
C ILE A 5 -1.02 11.37 1.67
N PHE A 6 -0.72 10.07 1.66
CA PHE A 6 -0.66 9.26 2.87
C PHE A 6 0.77 8.78 3.10
N HIS A 7 1.21 8.86 4.34
CA HIS A 7 2.40 8.14 4.78
C HIS A 7 1.94 6.75 5.20
N VAL A 8 2.54 5.72 4.63
CA VAL A 8 2.19 4.33 4.92
C VAL A 8 3.35 3.62 5.58
N GLU A 9 3.02 2.85 6.61
CA GLU A 9 3.96 1.99 7.29
C GLU A 9 3.50 0.55 7.12
N PHE A 10 4.42 -0.35 6.86
CA PHE A 10 4.05 -1.74 6.62
C PHE A 10 4.99 -2.70 7.31
N ARG A 11 4.43 -3.87 7.66
CA ARG A 11 5.14 -4.95 8.33
C ARG A 11 4.85 -6.25 7.60
N ALA A 12 5.88 -6.99 7.29
CA ALA A 12 5.76 -8.29 6.62
C ALA A 12 5.82 -9.42 7.63
N SER A 13 5.30 -10.58 7.20
CA SER A 13 5.36 -11.81 8.00
C SER A 13 6.79 -12.29 8.24
N THR A 14 7.74 -11.80 7.45
CA THR A 14 9.18 -12.04 7.64
C THR A 14 9.73 -11.35 8.90
N GLY A 15 8.97 -10.42 9.48
CA GLY A 15 9.41 -9.61 10.60
C GLY A 15 9.98 -8.25 10.20
N ASP A 16 10.23 -8.04 8.92
CA ASP A 16 10.72 -6.77 8.40
C ASP A 16 9.60 -5.75 8.31
N PHE A 17 9.96 -4.47 8.36
CA PHE A 17 9.02 -3.38 8.21
C PHE A 17 9.66 -2.25 7.42
N GLY A 18 8.80 -1.39 6.87
CA GLY A 18 9.24 -0.25 6.07
C GLY A 18 8.16 0.79 5.99
N ASP A 19 8.42 1.84 5.21
CA ASP A 19 7.46 2.91 5.01
C ASP A 19 7.60 3.51 3.61
N GLY A 20 6.59 4.29 3.21
CA GLY A 20 6.59 4.96 1.94
C GLY A 20 5.49 6.02 1.88
N LEU A 21 5.33 6.61 0.71
CA LEU A 21 4.28 7.60 0.45
C LEU A 21 3.41 7.13 -0.69
N VAL A 22 2.11 7.34 -0.55
CA VAL A 22 1.16 7.06 -1.63
C VAL A 22 0.23 8.24 -1.82
N VAL A 23 -0.17 8.46 -3.06
CA VAL A 23 -1.18 9.45 -3.44
C VAL A 23 -2.46 8.70 -3.78
N VAL A 24 -3.52 9.05 -3.08
CA VAL A 24 -4.86 8.51 -3.36
C VAL A 24 -5.64 9.60 -4.07
N LYS A 25 -6.13 9.29 -5.26
CA LYS A 25 -6.91 10.24 -6.07
C LYS A 25 -7.78 9.47 -7.05
N ASP A 26 -9.08 9.83 -7.09
CA ASP A 26 -10.04 9.28 -8.04
C ASP A 26 -10.06 7.74 -8.05
N GLY A 27 -9.99 7.15 -6.86
CA GLY A 27 -10.05 5.69 -6.73
C GLY A 27 -8.75 4.97 -7.07
N THR A 28 -7.65 5.69 -7.23
CA THR A 28 -6.35 5.11 -7.52
C THR A 28 -5.35 5.37 -6.40
N VAL A 29 -4.41 4.46 -6.25
CA VAL A 29 -3.27 4.61 -5.36
C VAL A 29 -2.01 4.53 -6.19
N ASN A 30 -1.17 5.55 -6.07
CA ASN A 30 0.13 5.58 -6.73
C ASN A 30 1.16 6.11 -5.74
N GLY A 31 2.25 5.41 -5.58
CA GLY A 31 3.28 5.86 -4.67
C GLY A 31 4.46 4.92 -4.64
N GLY A 32 5.23 5.04 -3.59
CA GLY A 32 6.40 4.19 -3.46
C GLY A 32 7.35 4.64 -2.38
N ASP A 33 8.52 4.06 -2.44
CA ASP A 33 9.66 4.40 -1.60
C ASP A 33 10.89 4.60 -2.48
N SER A 34 12.08 4.51 -1.90
CA SER A 34 13.31 4.78 -2.66
C SER A 34 13.67 3.71 -3.71
N HIS A 35 12.98 2.57 -3.71
CA HIS A 35 13.34 1.45 -4.59
C HIS A 35 12.13 0.81 -5.30
N TYR A 36 10.91 1.01 -4.78
CA TYR A 36 9.73 0.30 -5.25
C TYR A 36 8.57 1.26 -5.52
N LEU A 37 7.76 0.92 -6.51
CA LEU A 37 6.51 1.62 -6.82
C LEU A 37 5.33 0.76 -6.41
N TYR A 38 4.33 1.41 -5.82
CA TYR A 38 3.08 0.78 -5.40
C TYR A 38 1.93 1.35 -6.22
N GLN A 39 1.11 0.48 -6.80
CA GLN A 39 -0.05 0.93 -7.57
C GLN A 39 -1.23 0.01 -7.33
N GLY A 40 -2.42 0.61 -7.26
CA GLY A 40 -3.64 -0.16 -7.07
C GLY A 40 -4.86 0.74 -7.08
N LYS A 41 -5.98 0.15 -6.67
CA LYS A 41 -7.25 0.85 -6.62
C LYS A 41 -7.84 0.76 -5.22
N VAL A 42 -8.57 1.81 -4.84
CA VAL A 42 -9.32 1.88 -3.59
C VAL A 42 -10.71 2.43 -3.89
N PRO A 43 -11.68 2.20 -3.02
CA PRO A 43 -13.01 2.77 -3.24
C PRO A 43 -12.99 4.30 -3.14
N SER A 44 -13.92 4.95 -3.83
CA SER A 44 -14.08 6.39 -3.76
C SER A 44 -14.82 6.85 -2.51
N GLN A 45 -15.36 5.93 -1.74
CA GLN A 45 -16.05 6.21 -0.48
C GLN A 45 -15.41 5.42 0.64
N SER A 46 -15.47 5.96 1.85
CA SER A 46 -14.96 5.28 3.04
C SER A 46 -15.68 3.94 3.24
N GLY A 47 -14.95 2.94 3.70
CA GLY A 47 -15.48 1.63 3.97
C GLY A 47 -14.47 0.53 3.76
N GLU A 48 -14.96 -0.69 3.87
CA GLU A 48 -14.15 -1.88 3.67
C GLU A 48 -14.02 -2.19 2.17
N PHE A 49 -12.90 -2.79 1.79
CA PHE A 49 -12.65 -3.10 0.39
C PHE A 49 -11.67 -4.27 0.24
N GLU A 50 -11.68 -4.84 -0.97
CA GLU A 50 -10.69 -5.80 -1.42
C GLU A 50 -10.09 -5.26 -2.70
N SER A 51 -8.77 -5.41 -2.87
CA SER A 51 -8.10 -4.89 -4.05
C SER A 51 -6.79 -5.64 -4.30
N ARG A 52 -6.23 -5.40 -5.48
CA ARG A 52 -4.91 -5.87 -5.85
C ARG A 52 -3.98 -4.68 -5.96
N PHE A 53 -2.81 -4.80 -5.35
CA PHE A 53 -1.77 -3.79 -5.47
C PHE A 53 -0.56 -4.41 -6.11
N THR A 54 0.04 -3.71 -7.07
CA THR A 54 1.28 -4.15 -7.67
C THR A 54 2.44 -3.43 -7.01
N VAL A 55 3.50 -4.18 -6.76
CA VAL A 55 4.75 -3.65 -6.20
C VAL A 55 5.85 -3.98 -7.20
N ARG A 56 6.53 -2.95 -7.70
CA ARG A 56 7.52 -3.07 -8.75
C ARG A 56 8.81 -2.38 -8.35
N LYS A 57 9.92 -3.09 -8.48
CA LYS A 57 11.25 -2.51 -8.25
C LYS A 57 11.63 -1.59 -9.41
N TYR A 58 12.03 -0.37 -9.12
CA TYR A 58 12.50 0.58 -10.12
C TYR A 58 13.97 0.99 -9.93
N ARG A 59 14.56 0.62 -8.82
CA ARG A 59 15.97 0.92 -8.51
C ARG A 59 16.58 -0.27 -7.80
N ASP A 60 17.76 -0.66 -8.24
CA ASP A 60 18.53 -1.72 -7.59
C ASP A 60 19.10 -1.26 -6.25
N GLY A 61 19.47 -2.19 -5.41
CA GLY A 61 20.21 -1.96 -4.19
C GLY A 61 19.51 -2.37 -2.92
N ASN A 62 18.21 -2.59 -2.94
CA ASN A 62 17.48 -2.99 -1.74
C ASN A 62 16.57 -4.18 -2.02
N VAL A 63 16.39 -5.03 -1.03
CA VAL A 63 15.48 -6.17 -1.12
C VAL A 63 14.16 -5.76 -0.47
N ASN A 64 13.05 -6.10 -1.13
CA ASN A 64 11.73 -5.85 -0.58
C ASN A 64 11.56 -6.63 0.72
N ILE A 65 10.73 -6.09 1.64
CA ILE A 65 10.51 -6.70 2.95
C ILE A 65 9.89 -8.11 2.88
N VAL A 66 9.25 -8.45 1.77
CA VAL A 66 8.76 -9.84 1.56
C VAL A 66 9.77 -10.70 0.80
N GLY A 67 10.90 -10.12 0.37
CA GLY A 67 11.96 -10.87 -0.30
C GLY A 67 11.74 -11.10 -1.80
N ILE A 68 10.77 -10.45 -2.40
CA ILE A 68 10.42 -10.59 -3.82
C ILE A 68 10.44 -9.21 -4.46
N ASP A 69 11.15 -9.07 -5.60
CA ASP A 69 11.32 -7.77 -6.25
C ASP A 69 10.04 -7.23 -6.92
N ASN A 70 9.24 -8.12 -7.49
CA ASN A 70 8.01 -7.72 -8.16
C ASN A 70 6.91 -8.69 -7.77
N TYR A 71 5.79 -8.17 -7.27
CA TYR A 71 4.69 -9.02 -6.86
C TYR A 71 3.37 -8.26 -6.87
N THR A 72 2.29 -9.03 -6.78
CA THR A 72 0.94 -8.52 -6.60
C THR A 72 0.48 -8.91 -5.21
N LEU A 73 -0.05 -7.94 -4.48
CA LEU A 73 -0.60 -8.14 -3.14
C LEU A 73 -2.12 -8.23 -3.26
N LEU A 74 -2.69 -9.31 -2.79
CA LEU A 74 -4.15 -9.47 -2.68
C LEU A 74 -4.53 -8.95 -1.30
N ALA A 75 -5.21 -7.82 -1.25
CA ALA A 75 -5.41 -7.09 -0.02
C ALA A 75 -6.88 -6.91 0.34
N LYS A 76 -7.12 -6.89 1.64
CA LYS A 76 -8.40 -6.50 2.24
C LYS A 76 -8.11 -5.41 3.24
N GLY A 77 -8.98 -4.42 3.28
CA GLY A 77 -8.74 -3.33 4.20
C GLY A 77 -9.91 -2.40 4.35
N ARG A 78 -9.61 -1.27 4.94
CA ARG A 78 -10.60 -0.23 5.23
C ARG A 78 -9.94 1.12 5.00
N VAL A 79 -10.67 2.01 4.35
CA VAL A 79 -10.25 3.39 4.18
C VAL A 79 -11.28 4.30 4.86
N ASP A 80 -10.79 5.29 5.58
CA ASP A 80 -11.59 6.32 6.21
C ASP A 80 -11.06 7.67 5.74
N TYR A 81 -11.72 8.24 4.74
CA TYR A 81 -11.28 9.51 4.16
C TYR A 81 -11.47 10.70 5.10
N GLU A 82 -12.51 10.63 5.93
CA GLU A 82 -12.77 11.70 6.89
C GLU A 82 -11.75 11.70 8.03
N GLY A 83 -11.41 10.51 8.52
CA GLY A 83 -10.40 10.35 9.54
C GLY A 83 -8.97 10.36 9.00
N GLY A 84 -8.81 10.23 7.68
CA GLY A 84 -7.50 10.26 7.05
C GLY A 84 -6.67 9.01 7.31
N THR A 85 -7.29 7.83 7.33
CA THR A 85 -6.57 6.58 7.59
C THR A 85 -6.86 5.52 6.54
N ILE A 86 -5.89 4.66 6.32
CA ILE A 86 -6.02 3.45 5.51
C ILE A 86 -5.39 2.32 6.29
N GLU A 87 -6.08 1.19 6.38
CA GLU A 87 -5.53 -0.02 6.96
C GLU A 87 -5.82 -1.17 6.02
N LEU A 88 -4.82 -2.00 5.77
CA LEU A 88 -5.02 -3.19 4.98
C LEU A 88 -4.07 -4.29 5.39
N ARG A 89 -4.44 -5.49 5.04
CA ARG A 89 -3.59 -6.65 5.13
C ARG A 89 -3.75 -7.45 3.86
N GLY A 90 -2.70 -8.10 3.44
CA GLY A 90 -2.75 -8.87 2.22
C GLY A 90 -1.74 -9.98 2.20
N ALA A 91 -1.88 -10.82 1.18
CA ALA A 91 -0.96 -11.91 0.91
C ALA A 91 -0.40 -11.73 -0.49
N VAL A 92 0.85 -12.13 -0.66
CA VAL A 92 1.49 -12.10 -1.96
C VAL A 92 0.84 -13.16 -2.85
N GLU A 93 0.37 -12.77 -4.01
CA GLU A 93 -0.17 -13.70 -5.00
C GLU A 93 0.91 -14.71 -5.37
N GLU A 94 0.57 -15.99 -5.45
CA GLU A 94 1.48 -17.10 -5.69
C GLU A 94 2.35 -17.49 -4.49
N HIS A 95 2.41 -16.66 -3.44
CA HIS A 95 3.15 -16.96 -2.22
C HIS A 95 2.30 -16.57 -1.00
N PRO A 96 1.16 -17.23 -0.77
CA PRO A 96 0.19 -16.78 0.23
C PRO A 96 0.69 -16.87 1.68
N GLN A 97 1.80 -17.54 1.93
CA GLN A 97 2.43 -17.54 3.24
C GLN A 97 3.15 -16.22 3.55
N LEU A 98 3.45 -15.43 2.51
CA LEU A 98 4.05 -14.11 2.68
C LEU A 98 2.91 -13.09 2.79
N THR A 99 2.78 -12.50 3.97
CA THR A 99 1.71 -11.55 4.25
C THR A 99 2.29 -10.21 4.67
N LEU A 100 1.45 -9.18 4.55
CA LEU A 100 1.85 -7.81 4.82
C LEU A 100 0.68 -7.08 5.46
N GLN A 101 0.98 -6.29 6.50
CA GLN A 101 0.01 -5.38 7.12
C GLN A 101 0.47 -3.96 6.85
N LEU A 102 -0.47 -3.07 6.55
CA LEU A 102 -0.19 -1.69 6.23
C LEU A 102 -1.13 -0.77 6.98
N HIS A 103 -0.56 0.30 7.50
CA HIS A 103 -1.30 1.39 8.12
C HIS A 103 -0.85 2.70 7.48
N GLY A 104 -1.82 3.49 7.00
CA GLY A 104 -1.53 4.76 6.38
C GLY A 104 -2.26 5.90 7.05
N ARG A 105 -1.63 7.08 7.05
CA ARG A 105 -2.22 8.30 7.60
C ARG A 105 -2.02 9.43 6.61
N LYS A 106 -3.10 10.15 6.36
CA LYS A 106 -3.07 11.34 5.49
C LYS A 106 -2.20 12.42 6.13
N ILE A 107 -1.27 12.94 5.36
CA ILE A 107 -0.37 14.00 5.83
C ILE A 107 -0.59 15.30 5.08
N GLN A 108 -1.12 15.25 3.85
CA GLN A 108 -1.38 16.43 3.04
C GLN A 108 -2.53 16.16 2.08
N PRO A 109 -3.27 17.19 1.69
CA PRO A 109 -4.21 17.07 0.58
C PRO A 109 -3.44 16.98 -0.75
N VAL A 110 -4.10 16.40 -1.75
CA VAL A 110 -3.58 16.37 -3.11
C VAL A 110 -3.83 17.73 -3.75
N VAL A 111 -2.84 18.22 -4.44
CA VAL A 111 -2.94 19.48 -5.18
C VAL A 111 -3.68 19.29 -6.49
#